data_a9174a218ce7656c6d7a3cd5662b62ee
#
_entry.id   a9174a218ce7656c6d7a3cd5662b62ee
#
_cell.length_a   1.000
_cell.length_b   1.000
_cell.length_c   1.000
_cell.angle_alpha   90.00
_cell.angle_beta   90.00
_cell.angle_gamma   90.00
#
_symmetry.space_group_name_H-M   'P 1'
#
loop_
_entity.id
_entity.type
_entity.pdbx_description
1 polymer ?
#
loop_
_entity_poly.entity_id
_entity_poly.type
_entity_poly.pdbx_seq_one_letter_code
_entity_poly.pdbx_strand_id
1 'polypeptide(L)'
;FDALETPYGKTDKIIGGSCTYIALSAAFFLPQVNVVAVVGDDFPQEYMDSLISKGINLDGLQIKKGEKSFFWAGKYHNNMNSRDTLVTDLNVLADFKPMIPNSYQDCEFLMLGNLTPQVQIEAIQGLKNRPKLVVMDTMNFWMDVAMDDLKKVLKLVDVLCINDEEARQLSGQYSLRTAAKMIMGMGPKTLI
;
A
#
# COMPACT_ATOMS: atom_id res chain seq x y z
N PHE A 1 7.58 6.74 6.43
CA PHE A 1 8.84 7.39 6.03
C PHE A 1 9.76 6.41 5.35
N ASP A 2 10.59 6.93 4.43
CA ASP A 2 11.59 6.12 3.72
C ASP A 2 12.98 6.75 3.84
N ALA A 3 14.01 5.90 3.85
CA ALA A 3 15.41 6.29 3.65
C ALA A 3 15.98 5.49 2.48
N LEU A 4 16.59 6.20 1.54
CA LEU A 4 17.05 5.61 0.29
C LEU A 4 18.56 5.78 0.13
N GLU A 5 19.25 4.67 -0.14
CA GLU A 5 20.62 4.67 -0.64
C GLU A 5 20.60 4.25 -2.11
N THR A 6 21.17 5.07 -2.97
CA THR A 6 21.28 4.80 -4.41
C THR A 6 22.73 5.03 -4.85
N PRO A 7 23.13 4.57 -6.03
CA PRO A 7 24.46 4.89 -6.59
C PRO A 7 24.69 6.39 -6.77
N TYR A 8 23.64 7.21 -6.75
CA TYR A 8 23.68 8.64 -7.00
C TYR A 8 23.59 9.49 -5.74
N GLY A 9 23.29 8.90 -4.58
CA GLY A 9 23.18 9.62 -3.32
C GLY A 9 22.33 8.90 -2.29
N LYS A 10 22.24 9.52 -1.12
CA LYS A 10 21.45 9.03 0.01
C LYS A 10 20.44 10.09 0.44
N THR A 11 19.29 9.61 0.88
CA THR A 11 18.32 10.42 1.62
C THR A 11 18.13 9.79 2.99
N ASP A 12 17.92 10.65 3.98
CA ASP A 12 17.42 10.20 5.26
C ASP A 12 15.89 10.15 5.25
N LYS A 13 15.27 10.41 6.35
CA LYS A 13 13.83 10.35 6.58
C LYS A 13 13.06 11.29 5.62
N ILE A 14 12.56 10.73 4.52
CA ILE A 14 11.67 11.41 3.56
C ILE A 14 10.26 10.87 3.68
N ILE A 15 9.28 11.65 3.21
CA ILE A 15 7.90 11.16 3.12
C ILE A 15 7.83 10.05 2.08
N GLY A 16 7.31 8.91 2.50
CA GLY A 16 7.09 7.74 1.69
C GLY A 16 5.71 7.13 1.93
N GLY A 17 5.61 5.85 1.67
CA GLY A 17 4.40 5.06 1.85
C GLY A 17 3.48 5.08 0.63
N SER A 18 2.98 3.89 0.27
CA SER A 18 2.11 3.69 -0.90
C SER A 18 0.87 4.58 -0.86
N CYS A 19 0.23 4.73 0.31
CA CYS A 19 -0.98 5.53 0.48
C CYS A 19 -0.77 7.00 0.04
N THR A 20 0.35 7.62 0.41
CA THR A 20 0.67 9.00 0.04
C THR A 20 0.78 9.17 -1.48
N TYR A 21 1.53 8.29 -2.14
CA TYR A 21 1.73 8.38 -3.59
C TYR A 21 0.47 8.03 -4.38
N ILE A 22 -0.28 7.02 -3.93
CA ILE A 22 -1.57 6.65 -4.53
C ILE A 22 -2.55 7.83 -4.44
N ALA A 23 -2.69 8.44 -3.25
CA ALA A 23 -3.60 9.56 -3.05
C ALA A 23 -3.21 10.79 -3.88
N LEU A 24 -1.93 11.15 -3.91
CA LEU A 24 -1.42 12.24 -4.73
C LEU A 24 -1.63 12.00 -6.23
N SER A 25 -1.38 10.78 -6.70
CA SER A 25 -1.61 10.42 -8.10
C SER A 25 -3.09 10.48 -8.47
N ALA A 26 -3.97 9.95 -7.62
CA ALA A 26 -5.41 9.97 -7.83
C ALA A 26 -5.98 11.40 -7.84
N ALA A 27 -5.44 12.31 -7.02
CA ALA A 27 -5.88 13.70 -6.93
C ALA A 27 -5.68 14.52 -8.22
N PHE A 28 -4.86 14.05 -9.17
CA PHE A 28 -4.79 14.66 -10.51
C PHE A 28 -6.02 14.38 -11.38
N PHE A 29 -6.77 13.34 -11.07
CA PHE A 29 -7.89 12.87 -11.89
C PHE A 29 -9.25 12.96 -11.18
N LEU A 30 -9.24 13.06 -9.85
CA LEU A 30 -10.45 13.03 -9.03
C LEU A 30 -10.55 14.31 -8.19
N PRO A 31 -11.76 14.88 -8.04
CA PRO A 31 -11.98 16.09 -7.24
C PRO A 31 -11.78 15.83 -5.73
N GLN A 32 -11.93 14.59 -5.29
CA GLN A 32 -11.78 14.16 -3.90
C GLN A 32 -11.21 12.75 -3.84
N VAL A 33 -10.21 12.58 -2.98
CA VAL A 33 -9.62 11.28 -2.65
C VAL A 33 -9.72 11.10 -1.13
N ASN A 34 -10.24 9.97 -0.70
CA ASN A 34 -10.40 9.64 0.71
C ASN A 34 -9.27 8.70 1.17
N VAL A 35 -8.64 9.00 2.29
CA VAL A 35 -7.51 8.24 2.83
C VAL A 35 -7.89 7.59 4.15
N VAL A 36 -7.61 6.28 4.27
CA VAL A 36 -7.63 5.54 5.53
C VAL A 36 -6.21 5.04 5.79
N ALA A 37 -5.58 5.55 6.84
CA ALA A 37 -4.18 5.28 7.15
C ALA A 37 -3.88 5.50 8.64
N VAL A 38 -2.65 5.19 9.05
CA VAL A 38 -2.14 5.48 10.39
C VAL A 38 -0.75 6.09 10.31
N VAL A 39 -0.50 7.08 11.15
CA VAL A 39 0.82 7.68 11.36
C VAL A 39 1.09 7.89 12.86
N GLY A 40 2.34 8.04 13.23
CA GLY A 40 2.73 8.53 14.55
C GLY A 40 2.63 10.05 14.64
N ASP A 41 2.87 10.59 15.83
CA ASP A 41 2.93 12.04 16.04
C ASP A 41 4.22 12.69 15.51
N ASP A 42 5.13 11.89 14.99
CA ASP A 42 6.31 12.34 14.24
C ASP A 42 6.01 12.70 12.77
N PHE A 43 4.76 12.52 12.31
CA PHE A 43 4.37 12.88 10.93
C PHE A 43 4.11 14.39 10.83
N PRO A 44 4.83 15.13 9.95
CA PRO A 44 4.77 16.58 9.94
C PRO A 44 3.40 17.13 9.52
N GLN A 45 2.89 18.11 10.27
CA GLN A 45 1.61 18.78 9.98
C GLN A 45 1.59 19.42 8.58
N GLU A 46 2.70 20.02 8.15
CA GLU A 46 2.83 20.64 6.83
C GLU A 46 2.54 19.69 5.66
N TYR A 47 2.87 18.40 5.82
CA TYR A 47 2.54 17.39 4.81
C TYR A 47 1.05 17.05 4.81
N MET A 48 0.43 16.95 5.97
CA MET A 48 -1.04 16.76 6.06
C MET A 48 -1.76 17.93 5.40
N ASP A 49 -1.34 19.16 5.70
CA ASP A 49 -1.91 20.37 5.09
C ASP A 49 -1.71 20.39 3.57
N SER A 50 -0.54 19.97 3.10
CA SER A 50 -0.26 19.84 1.67
C SER A 50 -1.17 18.81 0.98
N LEU A 51 -1.44 17.67 1.61
CA LEU A 51 -2.36 16.67 1.08
C LEU A 51 -3.79 17.22 1.01
N ILE A 52 -4.26 17.87 2.08
CA ILE A 52 -5.59 18.49 2.14
C ILE A 52 -5.75 19.55 1.04
N SER A 53 -4.73 20.38 0.81
CA SER A 53 -4.76 21.42 -0.23
C SER A 53 -4.91 20.86 -1.65
N LYS A 54 -4.67 19.57 -1.85
CA LYS A 54 -4.81 18.85 -3.13
C LYS A 54 -6.12 18.05 -3.24
N GLY A 55 -7.08 18.31 -2.34
CA GLY A 55 -8.38 17.62 -2.36
C GLY A 55 -8.35 16.21 -1.73
N ILE A 56 -7.29 15.89 -0.96
CA ILE A 56 -7.20 14.62 -0.25
C ILE A 56 -7.84 14.78 1.13
N ASN A 57 -8.90 14.00 1.38
CA ASN A 57 -9.60 13.97 2.67
C ASN A 57 -8.90 13.00 3.62
N LEU A 58 -8.51 13.49 4.79
CA LEU A 58 -7.79 12.77 5.83
C LEU A 58 -8.66 12.39 7.04
N ASP A 59 -9.98 12.41 6.94
CA ASP A 59 -10.88 12.04 8.07
C ASP A 59 -10.65 10.60 8.55
N GLY A 60 -10.13 9.72 7.69
CA GLY A 60 -9.74 8.35 8.03
C GLY A 60 -8.30 8.18 8.50
N LEU A 61 -7.54 9.28 8.66
CA LEU A 61 -6.16 9.22 9.16
C LEU A 61 -6.16 9.12 10.68
N GLN A 62 -5.56 8.07 11.19
CA GLN A 62 -5.32 7.90 12.63
C GLN A 62 -3.93 8.43 13.00
N ILE A 63 -3.85 9.29 14.02
CA ILE A 63 -2.57 9.79 14.56
C ILE A 63 -2.37 9.18 15.95
N LYS A 64 -1.33 8.36 16.09
CA LYS A 64 -0.98 7.68 17.35
C LYS A 64 0.01 8.53 18.15
N LYS A 65 -0.45 9.08 19.26
CA LYS A 65 0.39 9.90 20.15
C LYS A 65 1.45 9.06 20.87
N GLY A 66 2.68 9.57 20.90
CA GLY A 66 3.80 8.92 21.53
C GLY A 66 4.40 7.75 20.76
N GLU A 67 3.89 7.49 19.55
CA GLU A 67 4.36 6.41 18.69
C GLU A 67 5.01 6.99 17.42
N LYS A 68 5.82 6.16 16.74
CA LYS A 68 6.48 6.54 15.49
C LYS A 68 5.71 6.03 14.29
N SER A 69 5.73 6.79 13.21
CA SER A 69 5.26 6.36 11.89
C SER A 69 6.09 5.20 11.36
N PHE A 70 5.49 4.40 10.45
CA PHE A 70 6.21 3.37 9.70
C PHE A 70 7.48 3.93 9.07
N PHE A 71 8.55 3.13 9.12
CA PHE A 71 9.84 3.49 8.52
C PHE A 71 10.42 2.34 7.73
N TRP A 72 10.85 2.62 6.51
CA TRP A 72 11.56 1.69 5.66
C TRP A 72 12.87 2.29 5.17
N ALA A 73 13.92 1.48 5.12
CA ALA A 73 15.19 1.88 4.52
C ALA A 73 15.62 0.83 3.50
N GLY A 74 16.02 1.30 2.32
CA GLY A 74 16.45 0.43 1.24
C GLY A 74 17.65 0.96 0.48
N LYS A 75 18.43 0.01 -0.08
CA LYS A 75 19.57 0.29 -0.95
C LYS A 75 19.28 -0.23 -2.35
N TYR A 76 19.20 0.69 -3.30
CA TYR A 76 19.03 0.38 -4.71
C TYR A 76 20.36 0.06 -5.38
N HIS A 77 20.36 -0.96 -6.23
CA HIS A 77 21.50 -1.34 -7.04
C HIS A 77 21.63 -0.44 -8.29
N ASN A 78 22.74 -0.61 -9.03
CA ASN A 78 23.06 0.23 -10.19
C ASN A 78 21.97 0.22 -11.29
N ASN A 79 21.20 -0.87 -11.40
CA ASN A 79 20.09 -0.99 -12.35
C ASN A 79 18.83 -0.25 -11.91
N MET A 80 18.76 0.26 -10.67
CA MET A 80 17.61 0.91 -10.03
C MET A 80 16.32 0.05 -9.97
N ASN A 81 16.37 -1.19 -10.42
CA ASN A 81 15.23 -2.13 -10.38
C ASN A 81 15.28 -3.04 -9.15
N SER A 82 16.48 -3.53 -8.83
CA SER A 82 16.68 -4.36 -7.64
C SER A 82 17.13 -3.53 -6.44
N ARG A 83 16.71 -3.94 -5.26
CA ARG A 83 17.02 -3.29 -3.99
C ARG A 83 17.18 -4.28 -2.87
N ASP A 84 18.00 -3.92 -1.89
CA ASP A 84 18.08 -4.60 -0.60
C ASP A 84 17.29 -3.81 0.44
N THR A 85 16.44 -4.47 1.20
CA THR A 85 15.80 -3.87 2.38
C THR A 85 16.80 -3.87 3.52
N LEU A 86 17.09 -2.70 4.08
CA LEU A 86 18.01 -2.52 5.20
C LEU A 86 17.28 -2.51 6.53
N VAL A 87 16.13 -1.82 6.59
CA VAL A 87 15.30 -1.66 7.78
C VAL A 87 13.82 -1.72 7.39
N THR A 88 13.02 -2.35 8.23
CA THR A 88 11.55 -2.27 8.18
C THR A 88 11.03 -2.17 9.60
N ASP A 89 10.72 -0.95 10.04
CA ASP A 89 10.12 -0.69 11.34
C ASP A 89 8.62 -0.46 11.16
N LEU A 90 7.82 -1.45 11.54
CA LEU A 90 6.36 -1.36 11.40
C LEU A 90 5.77 -0.25 12.27
N ASN A 91 6.30 -0.02 13.48
CA ASN A 91 5.83 1.00 14.42
C ASN A 91 4.28 0.99 14.54
N VAL A 92 3.61 2.14 14.34
CA VAL A 92 2.13 2.24 14.41
C VAL A 92 1.39 1.31 13.44
N LEU A 93 2.06 0.79 12.42
CA LEU A 93 1.45 -0.11 11.45
C LEU A 93 1.27 -1.53 11.99
N ALA A 94 2.06 -1.93 13.02
CA ALA A 94 2.02 -3.27 13.60
C ALA A 94 0.64 -3.64 14.14
N ASP A 95 -0.04 -2.67 14.78
CA ASP A 95 -1.35 -2.86 15.41
C ASP A 95 -2.45 -2.03 14.71
N PHE A 96 -2.23 -1.64 13.47
CA PHE A 96 -3.17 -0.83 12.72
C PHE A 96 -4.46 -1.59 12.42
N LYS A 97 -5.58 -0.98 12.80
CA LYS A 97 -6.94 -1.42 12.43
C LYS A 97 -7.61 -0.30 11.65
N PRO A 98 -8.02 -0.54 10.40
CA PRO A 98 -8.61 0.50 9.57
C PRO A 98 -9.99 0.88 10.13
N MET A 99 -10.15 2.16 10.48
CA MET A 99 -11.45 2.74 10.84
C MET A 99 -11.94 3.55 9.65
N ILE A 100 -12.99 3.06 9.01
CA ILE A 100 -13.54 3.68 7.81
C ILE A 100 -14.63 4.67 8.22
N PRO A 101 -14.44 5.98 8.00
CA PRO A 101 -15.46 6.99 8.29
C PRO A 101 -16.80 6.71 7.59
N ASN A 102 -17.91 7.13 8.19
CA ASN A 102 -19.22 6.95 7.59
C ASN A 102 -19.34 7.62 6.21
N SER A 103 -18.65 8.75 6.02
CA SER A 103 -18.59 9.47 4.74
C SER A 103 -17.86 8.70 3.62
N TYR A 104 -17.09 7.64 3.94
CA TYR A 104 -16.33 6.83 2.98
C TYR A 104 -17.02 5.52 2.61
N GLN A 105 -18.12 5.17 3.29
CA GLN A 105 -18.78 3.87 3.19
C GLN A 105 -19.34 3.53 1.80
N ASP A 106 -19.64 4.55 1.00
CA ASP A 106 -20.21 4.39 -0.34
C ASP A 106 -19.17 4.67 -1.45
N CYS A 107 -17.88 4.41 -1.18
CA CYS A 107 -16.84 4.59 -2.17
C CYS A 107 -17.04 3.64 -3.37
N GLU A 108 -16.92 4.18 -4.59
CA GLU A 108 -17.06 3.39 -5.81
C GLU A 108 -15.79 2.59 -6.12
N PHE A 109 -14.62 3.11 -5.74
CA PHE A 109 -13.31 2.54 -6.01
C PHE A 109 -12.52 2.44 -4.72
N LEU A 110 -11.88 1.30 -4.50
CA LEU A 110 -10.98 1.07 -3.38
C LEU A 110 -9.60 0.68 -3.91
N MET A 111 -8.58 1.44 -3.51
CA MET A 111 -7.18 1.06 -3.71
C MET A 111 -6.57 0.65 -2.38
N LEU A 112 -6.14 -0.58 -2.29
CA LEU A 112 -5.44 -1.15 -1.15
C LEU A 112 -3.94 -1.03 -1.41
N GLY A 113 -3.32 -0.08 -0.74
CA GLY A 113 -1.87 0.08 -0.79
C GLY A 113 -1.14 -1.09 -0.13
N ASN A 114 0.18 -1.07 -0.25
CA ASN A 114 1.05 -2.08 0.35
C ASN A 114 0.94 -2.07 1.89
N LEU A 115 0.14 -2.97 2.42
CA LEU A 115 -0.14 -3.19 3.85
C LEU A 115 -0.15 -4.68 4.15
N THR A 116 -0.17 -5.02 5.45
CA THR A 116 -0.43 -6.39 5.90
C THR A 116 -1.71 -6.92 5.24
N PRO A 117 -1.71 -8.10 4.62
CA PRO A 117 -2.89 -8.66 3.97
C PRO A 117 -4.12 -8.71 4.86
N GLN A 118 -3.96 -8.96 6.16
CA GLN A 118 -5.05 -8.93 7.13
C GLN A 118 -5.72 -7.55 7.21
N VAL A 119 -4.94 -6.47 7.25
CA VAL A 119 -5.45 -5.08 7.25
C VAL A 119 -6.19 -4.77 5.95
N GLN A 120 -5.70 -5.27 4.81
CA GLN A 120 -6.39 -5.12 3.52
C GLN A 120 -7.75 -5.84 3.51
N ILE A 121 -7.83 -7.03 4.10
CA ILE A 121 -9.10 -7.77 4.27
C ILE A 121 -10.07 -6.96 5.16
N GLU A 122 -9.58 -6.48 6.31
CA GLU A 122 -10.38 -5.68 7.24
C GLU A 122 -10.90 -4.39 6.61
N ALA A 123 -10.09 -3.74 5.76
CA ALA A 123 -10.52 -2.55 5.02
C ALA A 123 -11.66 -2.85 4.05
N ILE A 124 -11.62 -3.98 3.32
CA ILE A 124 -12.72 -4.41 2.45
C ILE A 124 -13.98 -4.72 3.27
N GLN A 125 -13.82 -5.47 4.35
CA GLN A 125 -14.93 -5.92 5.20
C GLN A 125 -15.56 -4.78 6.03
N GLY A 126 -14.81 -3.72 6.29
CA GLY A 126 -15.28 -2.52 6.99
C GLY A 126 -16.22 -1.64 6.16
N LEU A 127 -16.34 -1.87 4.85
CA LEU A 127 -17.28 -1.19 3.97
C LEU A 127 -18.67 -1.84 4.02
N LYS A 128 -19.73 -1.02 4.02
CA LYS A 128 -21.13 -1.51 3.96
C LYS A 128 -21.44 -2.23 2.65
N ASN A 129 -20.93 -1.68 1.57
CA ASN A 129 -21.12 -2.21 0.22
C ASN A 129 -19.77 -2.46 -0.43
N ARG A 130 -19.68 -3.53 -1.23
CA ARG A 130 -18.47 -3.79 -2.00
C ARG A 130 -18.29 -2.71 -3.07
N PRO A 131 -17.12 -2.06 -3.17
CA PRO A 131 -16.82 -1.14 -4.26
C PRO A 131 -16.99 -1.77 -5.64
N LYS A 132 -17.26 -0.96 -6.66
CA LYS A 132 -17.33 -1.41 -8.07
C LYS A 132 -16.02 -2.00 -8.55
N LEU A 133 -14.91 -1.46 -8.04
CA LEU A 133 -13.57 -1.94 -8.35
C LEU A 133 -12.70 -1.91 -7.09
N VAL A 134 -12.04 -3.02 -6.81
CA VAL A 134 -11.04 -3.14 -5.75
C VAL A 134 -9.70 -3.44 -6.39
N VAL A 135 -8.76 -2.53 -6.24
CA VAL A 135 -7.37 -2.63 -6.72
C VAL A 135 -6.46 -2.87 -5.53
N MET A 136 -5.44 -3.67 -5.69
CA MET A 136 -4.51 -4.04 -4.63
C MET A 136 -3.07 -3.91 -5.10
N ASP A 137 -2.22 -3.46 -4.20
CA ASP A 137 -0.77 -3.52 -4.24
C ASP A 137 -0.25 -4.42 -3.11
N THR A 138 0.90 -5.05 -3.31
CA THR A 138 1.57 -5.91 -2.32
C THR A 138 3.09 -5.81 -2.46
N MET A 139 3.83 -6.61 -1.68
CA MET A 139 5.29 -6.72 -1.80
C MET A 139 5.79 -8.11 -1.41
N ASN A 140 7.03 -8.40 -1.76
CA ASN A 140 7.74 -9.65 -1.46
C ASN A 140 7.65 -10.05 0.02
N PHE A 141 7.81 -9.10 0.93
CA PHE A 141 7.77 -9.35 2.38
C PHE A 141 6.48 -10.10 2.81
N TRP A 142 5.32 -9.68 2.29
CA TRP A 142 4.05 -10.34 2.65
C TRP A 142 3.93 -11.74 2.04
N MET A 143 4.58 -11.97 0.91
CA MET A 143 4.66 -13.31 0.32
C MET A 143 5.48 -14.27 1.19
N ASP A 144 6.49 -13.75 1.91
CA ASP A 144 7.34 -14.55 2.79
C ASP A 144 6.69 -14.82 4.15
N VAL A 145 5.99 -13.84 4.73
CA VAL A 145 5.54 -13.91 6.14
C VAL A 145 4.02 -14.08 6.29
N ALA A 146 3.21 -13.82 5.25
CA ALA A 146 1.73 -13.79 5.34
C ALA A 146 1.04 -14.36 4.08
N MET A 147 1.63 -15.35 3.42
CA MET A 147 1.15 -15.92 2.15
C MET A 147 -0.30 -16.41 2.22
N ASP A 148 -0.72 -17.02 3.32
CA ASP A 148 -2.08 -17.56 3.44
C ASP A 148 -3.13 -16.43 3.48
N ASP A 149 -2.84 -15.34 4.18
CA ASP A 149 -3.73 -14.17 4.20
C ASP A 149 -3.66 -13.40 2.87
N LEU A 150 -2.49 -13.35 2.25
CA LEU A 150 -2.35 -12.80 0.89
C LEU A 150 -3.25 -13.55 -0.10
N LYS A 151 -3.28 -14.87 -0.08
CA LYS A 151 -4.17 -15.68 -0.92
C LYS A 151 -5.67 -15.46 -0.61
N LYS A 152 -6.01 -15.08 0.63
CA LYS A 152 -7.40 -14.74 0.98
C LYS A 152 -7.79 -13.38 0.38
N VAL A 153 -6.94 -12.35 0.52
CA VAL A 153 -7.25 -11.03 -0.03
C VAL A 153 -7.27 -11.02 -1.55
N LEU A 154 -6.42 -11.79 -2.22
CA LEU A 154 -6.44 -11.93 -3.69
C LEU A 154 -7.80 -12.38 -4.24
N LYS A 155 -8.56 -13.17 -3.49
CA LYS A 155 -9.94 -13.58 -3.86
C LYS A 155 -10.98 -12.48 -3.74
N LEU A 156 -10.63 -11.37 -3.06
CA LEU A 156 -11.54 -10.26 -2.79
C LEU A 156 -11.31 -9.07 -3.72
N VAL A 157 -10.22 -9.07 -4.49
CA VAL A 157 -9.82 -7.95 -5.34
C VAL A 157 -10.09 -8.23 -6.83
N ASP A 158 -10.26 -7.17 -7.60
CA ASP A 158 -10.49 -7.26 -9.05
C ASP A 158 -9.17 -7.07 -9.83
N VAL A 159 -8.29 -6.21 -9.35
CA VAL A 159 -7.02 -5.87 -9.99
C VAL A 159 -5.88 -6.02 -8.99
N LEU A 160 -4.81 -6.67 -9.41
CA LEU A 160 -3.55 -6.73 -8.67
C LEU A 160 -2.46 -6.00 -9.46
N CYS A 161 -1.78 -5.04 -8.80
CA CYS A 161 -0.62 -4.34 -9.35
C CYS A 161 0.63 -4.89 -8.66
N ILE A 162 1.54 -5.50 -9.41
CA ILE A 162 2.80 -6.03 -8.89
C ILE A 162 3.89 -5.94 -9.96
N ASN A 163 5.15 -5.86 -9.52
CA ASN A 163 6.28 -5.91 -10.42
C ASN A 163 6.59 -7.35 -10.89
N ASP A 164 7.54 -7.48 -11.80
CA ASP A 164 7.91 -8.76 -12.42
C ASP A 164 8.58 -9.74 -11.44
N GLU A 165 9.35 -9.25 -10.46
CA GLU A 165 9.97 -10.09 -9.43
C GLU A 165 8.90 -10.67 -8.48
N GLU A 166 7.97 -9.83 -8.05
CA GLU A 166 6.84 -10.23 -7.22
C GLU A 166 5.93 -11.23 -7.96
N ALA A 167 5.69 -11.01 -9.25
CA ALA A 167 4.91 -11.95 -10.06
C ALA A 167 5.57 -13.34 -10.13
N ARG A 168 6.90 -13.39 -10.29
CA ARG A 168 7.65 -14.65 -10.28
C ARG A 168 7.61 -15.32 -8.91
N GLN A 169 7.82 -14.56 -7.84
CA GLN A 169 7.79 -15.09 -6.47
C GLN A 169 6.40 -15.65 -6.12
N LEU A 170 5.35 -14.88 -6.36
CA LEU A 170 3.97 -15.27 -6.03
C LEU A 170 3.52 -16.52 -6.79
N SER A 171 3.92 -16.65 -8.04
CA SER A 171 3.51 -17.77 -8.90
C SER A 171 4.48 -18.95 -8.91
N GLY A 172 5.74 -18.76 -8.51
CA GLY A 172 6.81 -19.73 -8.68
C GLY A 172 7.20 -19.95 -10.15
N GLN A 173 6.85 -19.03 -11.06
CA GLN A 173 7.07 -19.17 -12.50
C GLN A 173 8.02 -18.09 -13.03
N TYR A 174 9.03 -18.51 -13.81
CA TYR A 174 9.96 -17.56 -14.43
C TYR A 174 9.30 -16.74 -15.55
N SER A 175 8.49 -17.38 -16.40
CA SER A 175 7.77 -16.72 -17.49
C SER A 175 6.64 -15.86 -16.97
N LEU A 176 6.68 -14.55 -17.20
CA LEU A 176 5.64 -13.60 -16.76
C LEU A 176 4.26 -13.95 -17.35
N ARG A 177 4.20 -14.48 -18.57
CA ARG A 177 2.94 -14.92 -19.16
C ARG A 177 2.32 -16.09 -18.40
N THR A 178 3.14 -17.03 -17.93
CA THR A 178 2.67 -18.17 -17.13
C THR A 178 2.34 -17.71 -15.72
N ALA A 179 3.19 -16.85 -15.12
CA ALA A 179 2.96 -16.25 -13.83
C ALA A 179 1.61 -15.53 -13.77
N ALA A 180 1.34 -14.66 -14.76
CA ALA A 180 0.09 -13.92 -14.85
C ALA A 180 -1.15 -14.83 -14.87
N LYS A 181 -1.12 -15.90 -15.67
CA LYS A 181 -2.22 -16.88 -15.71
C LYS A 181 -2.47 -17.56 -14.37
N MET A 182 -1.39 -17.93 -13.67
CA MET A 182 -1.50 -18.56 -12.35
C MET A 182 -2.05 -17.59 -11.32
N ILE A 183 -1.55 -16.35 -11.31
CA ILE A 183 -1.98 -15.31 -10.36
C ILE A 183 -3.45 -14.94 -10.58
N MET A 184 -3.88 -14.79 -11.84
CA MET A 184 -5.30 -14.57 -12.16
C MET A 184 -6.18 -15.72 -11.69
N GLY A 185 -5.67 -16.96 -11.71
CA GLY A 185 -6.34 -18.12 -11.12
C GLY A 185 -6.46 -18.08 -9.60
N MET A 186 -5.73 -17.19 -8.90
CA MET A 186 -5.83 -17.00 -7.46
C MET A 186 -6.95 -16.04 -7.04
N GLY A 187 -7.52 -15.25 -7.98
CA GLY A 187 -8.64 -14.36 -7.69
C GLY A 187 -8.77 -13.13 -8.59
N PRO A 188 -7.72 -12.33 -8.78
CA PRO A 188 -7.80 -11.10 -9.56
C PRO A 188 -8.20 -11.37 -11.01
N LYS A 189 -9.05 -10.49 -11.59
CA LYS A 189 -9.45 -10.55 -12.99
C LYS A 189 -8.45 -9.86 -13.91
N THR A 190 -7.68 -8.93 -13.36
CA THR A 190 -6.68 -8.15 -14.10
C THR A 190 -5.39 -8.11 -13.29
N LEU A 191 -4.27 -8.22 -13.99
CA LEU A 191 -2.92 -8.07 -13.46
C LEU A 191 -2.21 -6.94 -14.22
N ILE A 192 -1.59 -6.02 -13.48
CA ILE A 192 -0.81 -4.89 -14.01
C ILE A 192 0.60 -4.98 -13.46
#